data_f449d5de409bdcde4868022a14c71130
#
_entry.id   f449d5de409bdcde4868022a14c71130
#
_cell.length_a   1.000
_cell.length_b   1.000
_cell.length_c   1.000
_cell.angle_alpha   90.00
_cell.angle_beta   90.00
_cell.angle_gamma   90.00
#
_symmetry.space_group_name_H-M   'P 1'
#
loop_
_entity.id
_entity.type
_entity.pdbx_description
1 polymer ?
#
loop_
_entity_poly.entity_id
_entity_poly.type
_entity_poly.pdbx_seq_one_letter_code
_entity_poly.pdbx_strand_id
1 'polypeptide(L)'
;MKADFTNYKSLMNKLLKIKQKDTCLLTVDMQNEYLDPKVGTSPLAKSDIDRILKNSNFLLKKLRTFSIPIVHCYVVRKREELKYKFSISPYIDVSQKNKLSQNKQAVARKKPERVEGTLSCELPKILVKTNDIHITSKRNFDCFQDTELDMLLKRTLDVKNIIICGVNTDTCVYGTTFGASNRGYNPIVIECCTGSMRGEDQHKTALKIMSQSIAWVMKKEEILNKLN
;
A
#
# COMPACT_ATOMS: atom_id res chain seq x y z
N MET A 1 5.01 -37.17 5.58
CA MET A 1 4.12 -36.57 4.56
C MET A 1 4.80 -35.33 4.02
N LYS A 2 5.27 -35.31 2.76
CA LYS A 2 5.80 -34.07 2.16
C LYS A 2 4.61 -33.15 1.95
N ALA A 3 4.62 -31.98 2.57
CA ALA A 3 3.58 -30.99 2.36
C ALA A 3 3.59 -30.56 0.88
N ASP A 4 2.45 -30.71 0.22
CA ASP A 4 2.26 -30.21 -1.15
C ASP A 4 2.08 -28.68 -1.08
N PHE A 5 3.16 -27.94 -1.33
CA PHE A 5 3.17 -26.49 -1.31
C PHE A 5 2.48 -25.84 -2.53
N THR A 6 2.07 -26.62 -3.53
CA THR A 6 1.39 -26.09 -4.74
C THR A 6 0.06 -25.41 -4.41
N ASN A 7 -0.60 -25.85 -3.34
CA ASN A 7 -1.88 -25.32 -2.90
C ASN A 7 -1.82 -24.48 -1.60
N TYR A 8 -0.61 -24.23 -1.06
CA TYR A 8 -0.45 -23.59 0.25
C TYR A 8 -1.21 -22.25 0.38
N LYS A 9 -1.01 -21.31 -0.55
CA LYS A 9 -1.73 -20.01 -0.58
C LYS A 9 -3.25 -20.20 -0.53
N SER A 10 -3.78 -21.11 -1.35
CA SER A 10 -5.22 -21.37 -1.42
C SER A 10 -5.77 -21.95 -0.12
N LEU A 11 -5.05 -22.87 0.51
CA LEU A 11 -5.42 -23.45 1.79
C LEU A 11 -5.40 -22.41 2.90
N MET A 12 -4.33 -21.60 2.99
CA MET A 12 -4.26 -20.50 3.96
C MET A 12 -5.38 -19.50 3.77
N ASN A 13 -5.71 -19.14 2.53
CA ASN A 13 -6.83 -18.24 2.24
C ASN A 13 -8.18 -18.83 2.70
N LYS A 14 -8.40 -20.13 2.55
CA LYS A 14 -9.62 -20.80 3.04
C LYS A 14 -9.74 -20.77 4.57
N LEU A 15 -8.62 -20.96 5.28
CA LEU A 15 -8.57 -21.00 6.73
C LEU A 15 -8.76 -19.64 7.41
N LEU A 16 -8.48 -18.55 6.70
CA LEU A 16 -8.65 -17.20 7.25
C LEU A 16 -10.10 -16.95 7.65
N LYS A 17 -10.30 -16.59 8.92
CA LYS A 17 -11.57 -16.13 9.47
C LYS A 17 -11.43 -14.66 9.86
N ILE A 18 -12.29 -13.81 9.35
CA ILE A 18 -12.33 -12.38 9.64
C ILE A 18 -13.73 -11.92 10.01
N LYS A 19 -13.81 -10.78 10.70
CA LYS A 19 -15.08 -10.13 11.06
C LYS A 19 -15.00 -8.67 10.65
N GLN A 20 -16.10 -8.11 10.19
CA GLN A 20 -16.15 -6.69 9.79
C GLN A 20 -15.69 -5.76 10.92
N LYS A 21 -16.16 -6.00 12.16
CA LYS A 21 -15.95 -5.15 13.34
C LYS A 21 -14.48 -4.99 13.77
N ASP A 22 -13.60 -5.95 13.44
CA ASP A 22 -12.19 -5.94 13.79
C ASP A 22 -11.28 -5.87 12.56
N THR A 23 -11.80 -5.31 11.46
CA THR A 23 -11.12 -5.18 10.17
C THR A 23 -11.06 -3.72 9.75
N CYS A 24 -9.93 -3.30 9.16
CA CYS A 24 -9.81 -2.04 8.43
C CYS A 24 -9.21 -2.26 7.04
N LEU A 25 -9.37 -1.28 6.14
CA LEU A 25 -8.59 -1.20 4.92
C LEU A 25 -7.52 -0.12 5.08
N LEU A 26 -6.28 -0.48 4.79
CA LEU A 26 -5.13 0.42 4.74
C LEU A 26 -4.68 0.59 3.30
N THR A 27 -4.67 1.83 2.80
CA THR A 27 -4.01 2.15 1.54
C THR A 27 -2.60 2.67 1.81
N VAL A 28 -1.63 2.22 1.04
CA VAL A 28 -0.22 2.57 1.16
C VAL A 28 0.21 3.37 -0.05
N ASP A 29 0.60 4.64 0.15
CA ASP A 29 1.17 5.53 -0.87
C ASP A 29 0.38 5.62 -2.19
N MET A 30 -0.95 5.54 -2.15
CA MET A 30 -1.79 5.61 -3.36
C MET A 30 -1.93 7.04 -3.90
N GLN A 31 -0.80 7.73 -4.05
CA GLN A 31 -0.71 9.13 -4.46
C GLN A 31 -0.62 9.30 -5.98
N ASN A 32 -1.00 10.48 -6.48
CA ASN A 32 -0.87 10.84 -7.89
C ASN A 32 0.59 10.79 -8.39
N GLU A 33 1.59 10.88 -7.49
CA GLU A 33 3.00 10.62 -7.83
C GLU A 33 3.21 9.28 -8.55
N TYR A 34 2.40 8.28 -8.20
CA TYR A 34 2.47 6.92 -8.76
C TYR A 34 1.32 6.59 -9.70
N LEU A 35 0.14 7.21 -9.48
CA LEU A 35 -1.11 6.82 -10.12
C LEU A 35 -1.63 7.84 -11.15
N ASP A 36 -0.90 8.95 -11.38
CA ASP A 36 -1.18 9.90 -12.45
C ASP A 36 0.09 10.23 -13.25
N PRO A 37 0.28 9.68 -14.46
CA PRO A 37 1.47 9.91 -15.27
C PRO A 37 1.61 11.36 -15.78
N LYS A 38 0.59 12.19 -15.67
CA LYS A 38 0.66 13.62 -16.03
C LYS A 38 1.25 14.47 -14.91
N VAL A 39 1.22 13.96 -13.68
CA VAL A 39 1.59 14.68 -12.46
C VAL A 39 2.83 14.07 -11.82
N GLY A 40 2.88 12.75 -11.76
CA GLY A 40 3.93 12.01 -11.07
C GLY A 40 5.26 11.97 -11.82
N THR A 41 6.35 11.88 -11.08
CA THR A 41 7.70 11.68 -11.63
C THR A 41 8.13 10.21 -11.61
N SER A 42 7.39 9.38 -10.88
CA SER A 42 7.64 7.94 -10.76
C SER A 42 6.38 7.11 -10.97
N PRO A 43 5.60 7.35 -12.04
CA PRO A 43 4.34 6.63 -12.25
C PRO A 43 4.57 5.15 -12.52
N LEU A 44 3.55 4.34 -12.23
CA LEU A 44 3.48 2.95 -12.69
C LEU A 44 3.16 2.90 -14.19
N ALA A 45 3.27 1.71 -14.77
CA ALA A 45 2.75 1.46 -16.11
C ALA A 45 1.25 1.76 -16.18
N LYS A 46 0.77 2.33 -17.28
CA LYS A 46 -0.63 2.76 -17.42
C LYS A 46 -1.62 1.63 -17.16
N SER A 47 -1.36 0.43 -17.65
CA SER A 47 -2.19 -0.76 -17.42
C SER A 47 -2.34 -1.08 -15.93
N ASP A 48 -1.26 -0.93 -15.15
CA ASP A 48 -1.28 -1.13 -13.71
C ASP A 48 -2.07 -0.03 -13.00
N ILE A 49 -1.88 1.23 -13.40
CA ILE A 49 -2.65 2.37 -12.88
C ILE A 49 -4.14 2.12 -13.06
N ASP A 50 -4.57 1.81 -14.29
CA ASP A 50 -5.98 1.59 -14.63
C ASP A 50 -6.56 0.40 -13.83
N ARG A 51 -5.80 -0.69 -13.71
CA ARG A 51 -6.17 -1.87 -12.91
C ARG A 51 -6.32 -1.53 -11.44
N ILE A 52 -5.33 -0.88 -10.85
CA ILE A 52 -5.31 -0.52 -9.43
C ILE A 52 -6.44 0.44 -9.09
N LEU A 53 -6.59 1.52 -9.84
CA LEU A 53 -7.64 2.51 -9.60
C LEU A 53 -9.04 1.91 -9.70
N LYS A 54 -9.32 1.12 -10.75
CA LYS A 54 -10.61 0.44 -10.95
C LYS A 54 -10.93 -0.50 -9.78
N ASN A 55 -9.99 -1.37 -9.43
CA ASN A 55 -10.24 -2.40 -8.41
C ASN A 55 -10.27 -1.82 -6.99
N SER A 56 -9.37 -0.87 -6.68
CA SER A 56 -9.36 -0.22 -5.37
C SER A 56 -10.62 0.62 -5.16
N ASN A 57 -11.05 1.41 -6.15
CA ASN A 57 -12.29 2.17 -6.04
C ASN A 57 -13.51 1.27 -5.77
N PHE A 58 -13.60 0.13 -6.49
CA PHE A 58 -14.65 -0.85 -6.26
C PHE A 58 -14.59 -1.41 -4.83
N LEU A 59 -13.41 -1.86 -4.39
CA LEU A 59 -13.22 -2.46 -3.07
C LEU A 59 -13.52 -1.46 -1.96
N LEU A 60 -12.97 -0.25 -2.01
CA LEU A 60 -13.20 0.80 -1.01
C LEU A 60 -14.71 1.14 -0.89
N LYS A 61 -15.40 1.26 -2.02
CA LYS A 61 -16.86 1.51 -2.01
C LYS A 61 -17.60 0.38 -1.29
N LYS A 62 -17.27 -0.88 -1.56
CA LYS A 62 -17.90 -2.04 -0.91
C LYS A 62 -17.58 -2.10 0.59
N LEU A 63 -16.34 -1.89 0.99
CA LEU A 63 -15.96 -1.93 2.41
C LEU A 63 -16.62 -0.80 3.22
N ARG A 64 -16.83 0.37 2.62
CA ARG A 64 -17.61 1.45 3.26
C ARG A 64 -19.08 1.06 3.50
N THR A 65 -19.70 0.24 2.64
CA THR A 65 -21.06 -0.27 2.91
C THR A 65 -21.12 -1.24 4.10
N PHE A 66 -19.99 -1.84 4.46
CA PHE A 66 -19.84 -2.66 5.66
C PHE A 66 -19.40 -1.86 6.89
N SER A 67 -19.34 -0.54 6.80
CA SER A 67 -18.82 0.34 7.86
C SER A 67 -17.38 0.01 8.28
N ILE A 68 -16.59 -0.61 7.41
CA ILE A 68 -15.18 -0.91 7.65
C ILE A 68 -14.37 0.39 7.51
N PRO A 69 -13.58 0.78 8.52
CA PRO A 69 -12.75 1.98 8.46
C PRO A 69 -11.74 1.93 7.31
N ILE A 70 -11.60 3.06 6.62
CA ILE A 70 -10.59 3.25 5.58
C ILE A 70 -9.51 4.17 6.12
N VAL A 71 -8.27 3.71 6.08
CA VAL A 71 -7.08 4.46 6.51
C VAL A 71 -6.17 4.63 5.31
N HIS A 72 -5.84 5.86 5.00
CA HIS A 72 -4.86 6.21 3.96
C HIS A 72 -3.55 6.62 4.63
N CYS A 73 -2.48 5.83 4.45
CA CYS A 73 -1.16 6.14 4.97
C CYS A 73 -0.20 6.43 3.79
N TYR A 74 0.38 7.62 3.78
CA TYR A 74 1.21 8.08 2.67
C TYR A 74 2.20 9.15 3.08
N VAL A 75 3.25 9.34 2.26
CA VAL A 75 4.31 10.32 2.51
C VAL A 75 3.84 11.73 2.15
N VAL A 76 3.91 12.64 3.10
CA VAL A 76 3.75 14.08 2.86
C VAL A 76 5.00 14.81 3.31
N ARG A 77 5.70 15.46 2.38
CA ARG A 77 6.84 16.34 2.70
C ARG A 77 6.32 17.72 3.04
N LYS A 78 6.56 18.14 4.26
CA LYS A 78 6.21 19.52 4.67
C LYS A 78 7.08 20.54 3.94
N ARG A 79 6.55 21.74 3.69
CA ARG A 79 7.30 22.81 2.99
C ARG A 79 8.55 23.22 3.75
N GLU A 80 8.49 23.23 5.07
CA GLU A 80 9.59 23.55 5.96
C GLU A 80 10.74 22.51 5.89
N GLU A 81 10.41 21.26 5.51
CA GLU A 81 11.39 20.18 5.37
C GLU A 81 12.21 20.29 4.06
N LEU A 82 11.77 21.09 3.09
CA LEU A 82 12.40 21.14 1.75
C LEU A 82 13.82 21.69 1.76
N LYS A 83 14.17 22.48 2.76
CA LYS A 83 15.53 22.97 2.95
C LYS A 83 16.50 21.88 3.48
N TYR A 84 15.96 20.78 3.98
CA TYR A 84 16.75 19.66 4.48
C TYR A 84 16.74 18.50 3.47
N LYS A 85 17.76 17.65 3.54
CA LYS A 85 17.80 16.43 2.76
C LYS A 85 16.74 15.46 3.30
N PHE A 86 15.83 15.05 2.43
CA PHE A 86 14.89 13.98 2.71
C PHE A 86 15.33 12.69 2.02
N SER A 87 15.45 11.62 2.79
CA SER A 87 15.76 10.29 2.30
C SER A 87 14.97 9.22 3.03
N ILE A 88 14.46 8.25 2.28
CA ILE A 88 13.83 7.06 2.86
C ILE A 88 14.91 6.07 3.33
N SER A 89 16.03 5.99 2.61
CA SER A 89 17.14 5.11 2.97
C SER A 89 18.44 5.51 2.27
N PRO A 90 19.61 5.18 2.87
CA PRO A 90 20.90 5.39 2.23
C PRO A 90 21.03 4.71 0.86
N TYR A 91 20.41 3.55 0.68
CA TYR A 91 20.41 2.83 -0.60
C TYR A 91 19.71 3.64 -1.71
N ILE A 92 18.55 4.21 -1.42
CA ILE A 92 17.83 5.10 -2.35
C ILE A 92 18.64 6.34 -2.67
N ASP A 93 19.33 6.93 -1.69
CA ASP A 93 20.21 8.08 -1.90
C ASP A 93 21.32 7.80 -2.89
N VAL A 94 21.98 6.65 -2.77
CA VAL A 94 23.04 6.24 -3.70
C VAL A 94 22.47 6.08 -5.11
N SER A 95 21.32 5.42 -5.25
CA SER A 95 20.66 5.27 -6.55
C SER A 95 20.32 6.61 -7.20
N GLN A 96 19.71 7.52 -6.42
CA GLN A 96 19.34 8.86 -6.92
C GLN A 96 20.55 9.71 -7.29
N LYS A 97 21.61 9.71 -6.45
CA LYS A 97 22.87 10.44 -6.71
C LYS A 97 23.51 9.99 -8.02
N ASN A 98 23.45 8.71 -8.34
CA ASN A 98 24.01 8.14 -9.56
C ASN A 98 23.01 8.10 -10.73
N LYS A 99 21.83 8.73 -10.59
CA LYS A 99 20.77 8.77 -11.62
C LYS A 99 20.32 7.38 -12.08
N LEU A 100 20.40 6.38 -11.20
CA LEU A 100 19.93 5.04 -11.46
C LEU A 100 18.43 4.96 -11.20
N SER A 101 17.69 4.33 -12.11
CA SER A 101 16.26 4.07 -11.93
C SER A 101 15.90 2.72 -12.52
N GLN A 102 15.15 1.93 -11.77
CA GLN A 102 14.55 0.69 -12.26
C GLN A 102 13.12 0.91 -12.81
N ASN A 103 12.63 2.15 -12.73
CA ASN A 103 11.32 2.52 -13.26
C ASN A 103 11.46 3.04 -14.68
N LYS A 104 10.94 2.28 -15.66
CA LYS A 104 10.98 2.64 -17.09
C LYS A 104 10.12 3.88 -17.42
N GLN A 105 9.15 4.22 -16.59
CA GLN A 105 8.26 5.38 -16.74
C GLN A 105 8.76 6.61 -15.97
N ALA A 106 9.90 6.52 -15.26
CA ALA A 106 10.42 7.62 -14.48
C ALA A 106 10.78 8.84 -15.35
N VAL A 107 10.36 10.00 -14.90
CA VAL A 107 10.66 11.29 -15.51
C VAL A 107 11.67 12.03 -14.63
N ALA A 108 12.60 12.76 -15.24
CA ALA A 108 13.57 13.56 -14.51
C ALA A 108 12.88 14.56 -13.58
N ARG A 109 13.23 14.53 -12.30
CA ARG A 109 12.63 15.40 -11.29
C ARG A 109 13.19 16.81 -11.41
N LYS A 110 12.31 17.77 -11.67
CA LYS A 110 12.63 19.20 -11.62
C LYS A 110 12.32 19.83 -10.25
N LYS A 111 11.46 19.21 -9.44
CA LYS A 111 11.00 19.67 -8.12
C LYS A 111 10.92 18.50 -7.16
N PRO A 112 10.99 18.75 -5.84
CA PRO A 112 10.72 17.72 -4.86
C PRO A 112 9.31 17.12 -5.05
N GLU A 113 9.21 15.80 -4.88
CA GLU A 113 7.95 15.06 -4.99
C GLU A 113 7.15 15.07 -3.70
N ARG A 114 5.85 14.83 -3.78
CA ARG A 114 4.94 14.60 -2.64
C ARG A 114 5.00 15.71 -1.58
N VAL A 115 5.15 16.94 -2.05
CA VAL A 115 5.13 18.13 -1.19
C VAL A 115 3.70 18.48 -0.86
N GLU A 116 3.44 18.84 0.37
CA GLU A 116 2.15 19.31 0.87
C GLU A 116 1.51 20.36 -0.05
N GLY A 117 0.23 20.14 -0.40
CA GLY A 117 -0.52 21.02 -1.29
C GLY A 117 -0.18 20.90 -2.77
N THR A 118 0.62 19.89 -3.18
CA THR A 118 0.87 19.61 -4.60
C THR A 118 0.04 18.44 -5.11
N LEU A 119 -0.34 18.47 -6.38
CA LEU A 119 -1.11 17.38 -7.00
C LEU A 119 -0.41 16.03 -6.88
N SER A 120 0.92 15.97 -6.94
CA SER A 120 1.68 14.72 -6.79
C SER A 120 1.56 14.11 -5.38
N CYS A 121 1.32 14.96 -4.37
CA CYS A 121 1.10 14.54 -2.98
C CYS A 121 -0.31 14.00 -2.75
N GLU A 122 -1.29 14.49 -3.49
CA GLU A 122 -2.69 14.15 -3.31
C GLU A 122 -3.00 12.71 -3.72
N LEU A 123 -4.03 12.14 -3.10
CA LEU A 123 -4.63 10.87 -3.50
C LEU A 123 -5.63 11.10 -4.66
N PRO A 124 -5.80 10.16 -5.58
CA PRO A 124 -6.85 10.22 -6.59
C PRO A 124 -8.24 10.40 -5.94
N LYS A 125 -8.98 11.43 -6.35
CA LYS A 125 -10.28 11.79 -5.77
C LYS A 125 -11.30 10.65 -5.73
N ILE A 126 -11.20 9.69 -6.68
CA ILE A 126 -12.10 8.55 -6.72
C ILE A 126 -11.93 7.56 -5.55
N LEU A 127 -10.77 7.61 -4.87
CA LEU A 127 -10.45 6.71 -3.76
C LEU A 127 -10.84 7.27 -2.40
N VAL A 128 -10.96 8.59 -2.27
CA VAL A 128 -11.11 9.30 -0.99
C VAL A 128 -12.55 9.69 -0.70
N LYS A 129 -12.95 9.65 0.57
CA LYS A 129 -14.19 10.20 1.13
C LYS A 129 -13.90 11.01 2.39
N THR A 130 -14.81 11.92 2.75
CA THR A 130 -14.66 12.85 3.87
C THR A 130 -14.40 12.16 5.22
N ASN A 131 -14.94 10.96 5.41
CA ASN A 131 -14.83 10.21 6.67
C ASN A 131 -13.63 9.23 6.69
N ASP A 132 -12.80 9.21 5.65
CA ASP A 132 -11.61 8.38 5.65
C ASP A 132 -10.54 9.00 6.57
N ILE A 133 -9.73 8.15 7.18
CA ILE A 133 -8.66 8.58 8.09
C ILE A 133 -7.36 8.74 7.29
N HIS A 134 -6.63 9.82 7.52
CA HIS A 134 -5.39 10.10 6.83
C HIS A 134 -4.21 10.14 7.80
N ILE A 135 -3.18 9.33 7.53
CA ILE A 135 -1.89 9.33 8.22
C ILE A 135 -0.83 9.86 7.25
N THR A 136 -0.31 11.04 7.55
CA THR A 136 0.61 11.78 6.69
C THR A 136 2.01 11.92 7.28
N SER A 137 2.23 11.32 8.44
CA SER A 137 3.51 11.30 9.16
C SER A 137 4.52 10.28 8.62
N LYS A 138 4.10 9.41 7.70
CA LYS A 138 4.95 8.37 7.11
C LYS A 138 6.21 8.95 6.46
N ARG A 139 7.38 8.41 6.84
CA ARG A 139 8.71 8.79 6.28
C ARG A 139 9.53 7.59 5.81
N ASN A 140 9.08 6.38 6.14
CA ASN A 140 9.77 5.11 5.91
C ASN A 140 8.98 4.22 4.95
N PHE A 141 9.52 3.05 4.58
CA PHE A 141 8.77 2.07 3.78
C PHE A 141 7.61 1.46 4.57
N ASP A 142 7.81 1.18 5.86
CA ASP A 142 6.77 0.67 6.76
C ASP A 142 5.87 1.82 7.25
N CYS A 143 4.55 1.68 7.04
CA CYS A 143 3.57 2.64 7.54
C CYS A 143 3.48 2.71 9.07
N PHE A 144 3.96 1.70 9.77
CA PHE A 144 3.95 1.66 11.24
C PHE A 144 5.15 2.38 11.87
N GLN A 145 6.24 2.52 11.09
CA GLN A 145 7.46 3.09 11.65
C GLN A 145 7.34 4.60 11.80
N ASP A 146 7.46 5.07 13.05
CA ASP A 146 7.46 6.49 13.43
C ASP A 146 6.16 7.22 13.01
N THR A 147 5.01 6.50 13.06
CA THR A 147 3.69 7.04 12.80
C THR A 147 2.71 6.67 13.91
N GLU A 148 1.56 7.33 13.93
CA GLU A 148 0.44 7.04 14.83
C GLU A 148 -0.39 5.81 14.44
N LEU A 149 -0.04 5.09 13.36
CA LEU A 149 -0.87 4.02 12.78
C LEU A 149 -1.16 2.89 13.78
N ASP A 150 -0.15 2.37 14.48
CA ASP A 150 -0.33 1.25 15.42
C ASP A 150 -1.25 1.63 16.59
N MET A 151 -1.09 2.84 17.13
CA MET A 151 -1.95 3.37 18.18
C MET A 151 -3.40 3.52 17.69
N LEU A 152 -3.60 4.07 16.50
CA LEU A 152 -4.92 4.22 15.88
C LEU A 152 -5.60 2.85 15.72
N LEU A 153 -4.91 1.88 15.13
CA LEU A 153 -5.48 0.57 14.83
C LEU A 153 -5.80 -0.24 16.10
N LYS A 154 -4.89 -0.25 17.09
CA LYS A 154 -5.07 -1.03 18.32
C LYS A 154 -6.00 -0.39 19.32
N ARG A 155 -5.82 0.91 19.58
CA ARG A 155 -6.48 1.57 20.72
C ARG A 155 -7.77 2.28 20.34
N THR A 156 -7.89 2.75 19.09
CA THR A 156 -9.07 3.49 18.65
C THR A 156 -10.05 2.61 17.89
N LEU A 157 -9.53 1.76 16.98
CA LEU A 157 -10.35 0.98 16.07
C LEU A 157 -10.47 -0.51 16.45
N ASP A 158 -9.71 -0.99 17.44
CA ASP A 158 -9.67 -2.41 17.88
C ASP A 158 -9.48 -3.40 16.70
N VAL A 159 -8.58 -3.06 15.78
CA VAL A 159 -8.35 -3.81 14.54
C VAL A 159 -7.45 -5.02 14.79
N LYS A 160 -7.82 -6.15 14.19
CA LYS A 160 -7.01 -7.37 14.10
C LYS A 160 -6.62 -7.71 12.68
N ASN A 161 -7.47 -7.37 11.71
CA ASN A 161 -7.30 -7.69 10.30
C ASN A 161 -7.10 -6.42 9.49
N ILE A 162 -6.03 -6.38 8.69
CA ILE A 162 -5.71 -5.23 7.86
C ILE A 162 -5.73 -5.65 6.40
N ILE A 163 -6.73 -5.18 5.65
CA ILE A 163 -6.78 -5.33 4.19
C ILE A 163 -5.86 -4.26 3.61
N ILE A 164 -4.83 -4.67 2.86
CA ILE A 164 -3.78 -3.79 2.35
C ILE A 164 -3.89 -3.65 0.83
N CYS A 165 -3.96 -2.40 0.38
CA CYS A 165 -3.87 -1.98 -1.03
C CYS A 165 -2.77 -0.93 -1.17
N GLY A 166 -2.21 -0.76 -2.37
CA GLY A 166 -1.27 0.35 -2.57
C GLY A 166 -0.05 0.06 -3.41
N VAL A 167 0.90 0.95 -3.32
CA VAL A 167 2.14 0.95 -4.09
C VAL A 167 3.34 1.35 -3.21
N ASN A 168 4.55 0.85 -3.48
CA ASN A 168 4.88 -0.21 -4.42
C ASN A 168 4.83 -1.56 -3.71
N THR A 169 4.36 -2.59 -4.40
CA THR A 169 4.18 -3.93 -3.82
C THR A 169 5.46 -4.47 -3.19
N ASP A 170 6.59 -4.23 -3.81
CA ASP A 170 7.92 -4.74 -3.47
C ASP A 170 8.73 -3.83 -2.51
N THR A 171 8.13 -2.75 -2.03
CA THR A 171 8.74 -1.84 -1.04
C THR A 171 7.76 -1.44 0.06
N CYS A 172 6.97 -0.35 -0.13
CA CYS A 172 6.13 0.17 0.94
C CYS A 172 5.01 -0.80 1.34
N VAL A 173 4.38 -1.48 0.38
CA VAL A 173 3.37 -2.51 0.69
C VAL A 173 4.03 -3.70 1.38
N TYR A 174 5.18 -4.18 0.88
CA TYR A 174 5.94 -5.27 1.50
C TYR A 174 6.37 -4.92 2.92
N GLY A 175 7.02 -3.76 3.12
CA GLY A 175 7.49 -3.29 4.43
C GLY A 175 6.35 -3.14 5.44
N THR A 176 5.24 -2.53 5.01
CA THR A 176 4.04 -2.38 5.85
C THR A 176 3.40 -3.72 6.19
N THR A 177 3.34 -4.65 5.23
CA THR A 177 2.81 -5.99 5.45
C THR A 177 3.65 -6.76 6.47
N PHE A 178 4.97 -6.67 6.35
CA PHE A 178 5.91 -7.25 7.30
C PHE A 178 5.77 -6.62 8.69
N GLY A 179 5.68 -5.28 8.74
CA GLY A 179 5.45 -4.51 9.96
C GLY A 179 4.14 -4.86 10.67
N ALA A 180 3.06 -5.08 9.90
CA ALA A 180 1.77 -5.53 10.42
C ALA A 180 1.86 -6.93 11.04
N SER A 181 2.49 -7.88 10.32
CA SER A 181 2.69 -9.25 10.80
C SER A 181 3.49 -9.29 12.11
N ASN A 182 4.59 -8.52 12.19
CA ASN A 182 5.42 -8.44 13.41
C ASN A 182 4.68 -7.84 14.62
N ARG A 183 3.61 -7.07 14.39
CA ARG A 183 2.79 -6.47 15.45
C ARG A 183 1.57 -7.32 15.84
N GLY A 184 1.44 -8.52 15.24
CA GLY A 184 0.36 -9.47 15.54
C GLY A 184 -0.95 -9.20 14.82
N TYR A 185 -0.95 -8.35 13.79
CA TYR A 185 -2.11 -8.23 12.89
C TYR A 185 -2.16 -9.38 11.89
N ASN A 186 -3.34 -9.59 11.30
CA ASN A 186 -3.55 -10.43 10.13
C ASN A 186 -3.51 -9.56 8.87
N PRO A 187 -2.35 -9.41 8.19
CA PRO A 187 -2.28 -8.65 6.96
C PRO A 187 -2.84 -9.43 5.78
N ILE A 188 -3.72 -8.77 5.02
CA ILE A 188 -4.43 -9.35 3.87
C ILE A 188 -4.16 -8.45 2.65
N VAL A 189 -3.26 -8.87 1.77
CA VAL A 189 -2.88 -8.09 0.60
C VAL A 189 -3.79 -8.43 -0.58
N ILE A 190 -4.41 -7.42 -1.18
CA ILE A 190 -5.30 -7.59 -2.34
C ILE A 190 -4.50 -7.41 -3.62
N GLU A 191 -4.20 -8.53 -4.31
CA GLU A 191 -3.27 -8.56 -5.43
C GLU A 191 -3.64 -7.61 -6.58
N CYS A 192 -4.92 -7.49 -6.94
CA CYS A 192 -5.35 -6.58 -8.02
C CYS A 192 -5.38 -5.09 -7.63
N CYS A 193 -5.23 -4.78 -6.33
CA CYS A 193 -5.20 -3.43 -5.77
C CYS A 193 -3.77 -2.98 -5.39
N THR A 194 -2.75 -3.74 -5.79
CA THR A 194 -1.34 -3.41 -5.58
C THR A 194 -0.56 -3.43 -6.89
N GLY A 195 0.60 -2.78 -6.94
CA GLY A 195 1.46 -2.75 -8.11
C GLY A 195 2.84 -2.20 -7.80
N SER A 196 3.81 -2.45 -8.68
CA SER A 196 5.19 -1.96 -8.56
C SER A 196 5.59 -1.11 -9.76
N MET A 197 6.18 0.05 -9.51
CA MET A 197 6.81 0.86 -10.55
C MET A 197 8.02 0.18 -11.21
N ARG A 198 8.51 -0.91 -10.64
CA ARG A 198 9.61 -1.72 -11.19
C ARG A 198 9.14 -2.83 -12.12
N GLY A 199 7.82 -2.94 -12.31
CA GLY A 199 7.19 -3.87 -13.25
C GLY A 199 6.55 -5.09 -12.60
N GLU A 200 5.93 -5.89 -13.47
CA GLU A 200 5.09 -7.03 -13.08
C GLU A 200 5.88 -8.14 -12.36
N ASP A 201 7.12 -8.38 -12.79
CA ASP A 201 7.97 -9.44 -12.18
C ASP A 201 8.27 -9.14 -10.71
N GLN A 202 8.59 -7.89 -10.38
CA GLN A 202 8.82 -7.46 -9.00
C GLN A 202 7.53 -7.51 -8.19
N HIS A 203 6.41 -7.10 -8.78
CA HIS A 203 5.10 -7.21 -8.17
C HIS A 203 4.76 -8.67 -7.82
N LYS A 204 4.86 -9.59 -8.78
CA LYS A 204 4.57 -11.03 -8.57
C LYS A 204 5.50 -11.67 -7.56
N THR A 205 6.80 -11.34 -7.62
CA THR A 205 7.81 -11.87 -6.68
C THR A 205 7.47 -11.45 -5.25
N ALA A 206 7.17 -10.17 -5.02
CA ALA A 206 6.79 -9.68 -3.70
C ALA A 206 5.52 -10.36 -3.17
N LEU A 207 4.47 -10.48 -4.00
CA LEU A 207 3.25 -11.19 -3.62
C LEU A 207 3.52 -12.65 -3.27
N LYS A 208 4.38 -13.33 -4.04
CA LYS A 208 4.77 -14.72 -3.77
C LYS A 208 5.44 -14.84 -2.40
N ILE A 209 6.43 -14.00 -2.10
CA ILE A 209 7.14 -14.04 -0.81
C ILE A 209 6.15 -13.77 0.33
N MET A 210 5.32 -12.74 0.22
CA MET A 210 4.33 -12.41 1.25
C MET A 210 3.37 -13.57 1.52
N SER A 211 2.88 -14.24 0.47
CA SER A 211 1.91 -15.34 0.59
C SER A 211 2.48 -16.61 1.23
N GLN A 212 3.81 -16.73 1.32
CA GLN A 212 4.46 -17.91 1.88
C GLN A 212 4.69 -17.84 3.38
N SER A 213 4.75 -16.63 3.98
CA SER A 213 5.18 -16.51 5.38
C SER A 213 4.61 -15.34 6.17
N ILE A 214 4.12 -14.28 5.54
CA ILE A 214 3.78 -13.06 6.29
C ILE A 214 2.36 -12.51 6.07
N ALA A 215 1.65 -12.96 5.03
CA ALA A 215 0.34 -12.38 4.72
C ALA A 215 -0.57 -13.35 3.96
N TRP A 216 -1.87 -13.11 4.08
CA TRP A 216 -2.84 -13.65 3.14
C TRP A 216 -2.86 -12.79 1.88
N VAL A 217 -2.50 -13.39 0.74
CA VAL A 217 -2.56 -12.71 -0.56
C VAL A 217 -3.75 -13.28 -1.33
N MET A 218 -4.74 -12.44 -1.66
CA MET A 218 -5.98 -12.91 -2.25
C MET A 218 -6.60 -11.93 -3.24
N LYS A 219 -7.61 -12.41 -3.97
CA LYS A 219 -8.43 -11.59 -4.86
C LYS A 219 -9.44 -10.77 -4.05
N LYS A 220 -9.90 -9.65 -4.61
CA LYS A 220 -10.92 -8.82 -3.94
C LYS A 220 -12.26 -9.55 -3.75
N GLU A 221 -12.60 -10.47 -4.64
CA GLU A 221 -13.81 -11.29 -4.52
C GLU A 221 -13.73 -12.23 -3.31
N GLU A 222 -12.56 -12.84 -3.08
CA GLU A 222 -12.35 -13.74 -1.93
C GLU A 222 -12.54 -13.03 -0.59
N ILE A 223 -11.98 -11.83 -0.44
CA ILE A 223 -12.13 -11.06 0.79
C ILE A 223 -13.57 -10.58 1.00
N LEU A 224 -14.25 -10.12 -0.04
CA LEU A 224 -15.64 -9.71 0.06
C LEU A 224 -16.56 -10.87 0.46
N ASN A 225 -16.35 -12.07 -0.08
CA ASN A 225 -17.11 -13.27 0.31
C ASN A 225 -16.90 -13.67 1.78
N LYS A 226 -15.74 -13.34 2.36
CA LYS A 226 -15.46 -13.61 3.77
C LYS A 226 -16.06 -12.57 4.72
N LEU A 227 -16.39 -11.40 4.21
CA LEU A 227 -16.98 -10.30 4.98
C LEU A 227 -18.53 -10.27 4.91
N ASN A 228 -19.11 -10.98 3.93
CA ASN A 228 -20.56 -11.19 3.86
C ASN A 228 -21.00 -12.27 4.85
#